data_28d324b499aceeb72bc35c451f04eb3c
#
_entry.id   28d324b499aceeb72bc35c451f04eb3c
#
_cell.length_a   1.000
_cell.length_b   1.000
_cell.length_c   1.000
_cell.angle_alpha   90.00
_cell.angle_beta   90.00
_cell.angle_gamma   90.00
#
_symmetry.space_group_name_H-M   'P 1'
#
loop_
_entity.id
_entity.type
_entity.pdbx_description
1 polymer ?
#
loop_
_entity_poly.entity_id
_entity_poly.type
_entity_poly.pdbx_seq_one_letter_code
_entity_poly.pdbx_strand_id
1 'polypeptide(L)'
;MNRLYEHTTKRCTSSQIDAPLWAEVAAHAEAHQLGDVLGAAVNCFETWSVRLRKPGLLSRLTGSGDHDTEHRTVVVVAPRYVVVAVEGKRRGVHVRSARLDGVSLSDPSELHRLVRETAASAGRFGRLPPDDFGMSVTALWSGAREAASFYIGVSDDSEGRALLDEFHSAVTRAKST
;
A
#
# COMPACT_ATOMS: atom_id res chain seq x y z
N MET A 1 -3.55 3.56 21.55
CA MET A 1 -3.41 3.29 20.12
C MET A 1 -3.62 4.59 19.34
N ASN A 2 -2.64 5.03 18.57
CA ASN A 2 -2.71 6.28 17.78
C ASN A 2 -2.95 5.95 16.30
N ARG A 3 -4.03 5.19 16.00
CA ARG A 3 -4.40 4.86 14.62
C ARG A 3 -4.88 6.10 13.89
N LEU A 4 -4.43 6.26 12.65
CA LEU A 4 -4.86 7.33 11.75
C LEU A 4 -6.00 6.87 10.86
N TYR A 5 -5.98 5.59 10.45
CA TYR A 5 -6.98 4.95 9.62
C TYR A 5 -7.54 3.69 10.27
N GLU A 6 -8.79 3.39 9.96
CA GLU A 6 -9.40 2.08 10.09
C GLU A 6 -9.32 1.41 8.71
N HIS A 7 -8.82 0.19 8.69
CA HIS A 7 -8.63 -0.59 7.47
C HIS A 7 -9.55 -1.80 7.48
N THR A 8 -10.20 -2.06 6.35
CA THR A 8 -10.96 -3.29 6.09
C THR A 8 -10.37 -3.93 4.84
N THR A 9 -9.75 -5.09 4.98
CA THR A 9 -9.11 -5.82 3.89
C THR A 9 -9.94 -7.04 3.53
N LYS A 10 -10.06 -7.34 2.25
CA LYS A 10 -10.67 -8.58 1.75
C LYS A 10 -9.92 -9.08 0.52
N ARG A 11 -9.90 -10.38 0.35
CA ARG A 11 -9.50 -10.98 -0.91
C ARG A 11 -10.55 -10.68 -1.97
N CYS A 12 -10.12 -10.40 -3.19
CA CYS A 12 -11.00 -10.15 -4.31
C CYS A 12 -10.53 -10.91 -5.58
N THR A 13 -11.45 -11.04 -6.50
CA THR A 13 -11.16 -11.49 -7.87
C THR A 13 -11.29 -10.30 -8.83
N SER A 14 -10.76 -10.43 -10.02
CA SER A 14 -10.88 -9.40 -11.06
C SER A 14 -12.33 -9.00 -11.33
N SER A 15 -13.27 -9.96 -11.26
CA SER A 15 -14.69 -9.71 -11.49
C SER A 15 -15.40 -8.97 -10.35
N GLN A 16 -14.77 -8.84 -9.18
CA GLN A 16 -15.32 -8.13 -8.01
C GLN A 16 -14.84 -6.69 -7.93
N ILE A 17 -13.83 -6.32 -8.72
CA ILE A 17 -13.36 -4.94 -8.84
C ILE A 17 -14.23 -4.23 -9.86
N ASP A 18 -14.67 -3.02 -9.55
CA ASP A 18 -15.49 -2.23 -10.46
C ASP A 18 -14.76 -1.93 -11.78
N ALA A 19 -15.53 -1.92 -12.86
CA ALA A 19 -15.01 -1.80 -14.22
C ALA A 19 -14.13 -0.56 -14.44
N PRO A 20 -14.42 0.64 -13.91
CA PRO A 20 -13.55 1.81 -14.04
C PRO A 20 -12.16 1.61 -13.46
N LEU A 21 -12.05 1.11 -12.22
CA LEU A 21 -10.75 0.87 -11.58
C LEU A 21 -9.96 -0.22 -12.31
N TRP A 22 -10.67 -1.26 -12.78
CA TRP A 22 -10.07 -2.35 -13.55
C TRP A 22 -9.53 -1.87 -14.89
N ALA A 23 -10.25 -0.96 -15.57
CA ALA A 23 -9.78 -0.34 -16.81
C ALA A 23 -8.49 0.48 -16.62
N GLU A 24 -8.37 1.20 -15.52
CA GLU A 24 -7.14 1.95 -15.19
C GLU A 24 -5.96 1.01 -14.93
N VAL A 25 -6.18 -0.11 -14.23
CA VAL A 25 -5.15 -1.14 -14.02
C VAL A 25 -4.72 -1.77 -15.35
N ALA A 26 -5.69 -2.08 -16.24
CA ALA A 26 -5.40 -2.64 -17.57
C ALA A 26 -4.63 -1.66 -18.44
N ALA A 27 -5.04 -0.39 -18.49
CA ALA A 27 -4.36 0.66 -19.25
C ALA A 27 -2.92 0.87 -18.74
N HIS A 28 -2.73 0.84 -17.42
CA HIS A 28 -1.39 0.90 -16.81
C HIS A 28 -0.52 -0.29 -17.22
N ALA A 29 -1.08 -1.51 -17.18
CA ALA A 29 -0.35 -2.72 -17.56
C ALA A 29 0.08 -2.68 -19.03
N GLU A 30 -0.79 -2.19 -19.93
CA GLU A 30 -0.46 -1.99 -21.34
C GLU A 30 0.64 -0.93 -21.53
N ALA A 31 0.48 0.24 -20.93
CA ALA A 31 1.45 1.34 -21.03
C ALA A 31 2.86 0.97 -20.56
N HIS A 32 2.96 0.08 -19.58
CA HIS A 32 4.23 -0.39 -19.01
C HIS A 32 4.66 -1.78 -19.50
N GLN A 33 3.94 -2.37 -20.49
CA GLN A 33 4.26 -3.65 -21.10
C GLN A 33 4.42 -4.80 -20.08
N LEU A 34 3.53 -4.81 -19.06
CA LEU A 34 3.59 -5.80 -17.97
C LEU A 34 3.05 -7.18 -18.39
N GLY A 35 2.46 -7.28 -19.57
CA GLY A 35 1.74 -8.47 -20.03
C GLY A 35 0.37 -8.60 -19.35
N ASP A 36 -0.20 -9.80 -19.41
CA ASP A 36 -1.50 -10.08 -18.80
C ASP A 36 -1.39 -10.25 -17.27
N VAL A 37 -1.13 -9.15 -16.57
CA VAL A 37 -1.03 -9.16 -15.09
C VAL A 37 -2.36 -9.48 -14.43
N LEU A 38 -3.47 -9.26 -15.15
CA LEU A 38 -4.82 -9.44 -14.62
C LEU A 38 -5.26 -10.90 -14.75
N GLY A 39 -5.04 -11.52 -15.91
CA GLY A 39 -5.30 -12.94 -16.11
C GLY A 39 -4.31 -13.84 -15.41
N ALA A 40 -3.07 -13.37 -15.21
CA ALA A 40 -2.01 -14.09 -14.49
C ALA A 40 -1.97 -13.77 -12.98
N ALA A 41 -2.92 -12.98 -12.46
CA ALA A 41 -2.95 -12.62 -11.03
C ALA A 41 -3.02 -13.87 -10.15
N VAL A 42 -2.04 -14.04 -9.28
CA VAL A 42 -2.00 -15.15 -8.29
C VAL A 42 -2.85 -14.79 -7.10
N ASN A 43 -2.83 -13.50 -6.72
CA ASN A 43 -3.58 -12.95 -5.60
C ASN A 43 -4.05 -11.54 -5.92
N CYS A 44 -5.23 -11.21 -5.40
CA CYS A 44 -5.80 -9.88 -5.44
C CYS A 44 -6.46 -9.55 -4.11
N PHE A 45 -6.13 -8.38 -3.57
CA PHE A 45 -6.69 -7.88 -2.32
C PHE A 45 -7.17 -6.45 -2.49
N GLU A 46 -8.23 -6.14 -1.79
CA GLU A 46 -8.82 -4.82 -1.70
C GLU A 46 -8.84 -4.37 -0.25
N THR A 47 -8.35 -3.17 0.02
CA THR A 47 -8.40 -2.53 1.34
C THR A 47 -9.13 -1.20 1.25
N TRP A 48 -10.16 -1.03 2.05
CA TRP A 48 -10.80 0.24 2.34
C TRP A 48 -10.18 0.86 3.58
N SER A 49 -9.77 2.12 3.47
CA SER A 49 -9.12 2.87 4.54
C SER A 49 -9.96 4.09 4.86
N VAL A 50 -10.50 4.16 6.05
CA VAL A 50 -11.33 5.27 6.53
C VAL A 50 -10.55 6.03 7.60
N ARG A 51 -10.44 7.33 7.43
CA ARG A 51 -9.68 8.18 8.34
C ARG A 51 -10.45 8.41 9.64
N LEU A 52 -9.84 8.04 10.77
CA LEU A 52 -10.44 8.16 12.11
C LEU A 52 -10.40 9.60 12.65
N ARG A 53 -9.45 10.42 12.19
CA ARG A 53 -9.28 11.79 12.69
C ARG A 53 -9.27 12.81 11.56
N LYS A 54 -10.01 13.89 11.73
CA LYS A 54 -9.98 15.01 10.78
C LYS A 54 -8.58 15.63 10.72
N PRO A 55 -8.09 16.02 9.55
CA PRO A 55 -6.81 16.73 9.42
C PRO A 55 -6.87 18.02 10.25
N GLY A 56 -5.83 18.30 11.03
CA GLY A 56 -5.70 19.54 11.79
C GLY A 56 -5.64 20.75 10.85
N LEU A 57 -6.00 21.95 11.36
CA LEU A 57 -5.97 23.19 10.59
C LEU A 57 -4.61 23.45 9.93
N LEU A 58 -3.51 23.15 10.61
CA LEU A 58 -2.14 23.33 10.10
C LEU A 58 -1.82 22.42 8.91
N SER A 59 -2.30 21.16 8.92
CA SER A 59 -2.08 20.24 7.78
C SER A 59 -2.86 20.64 6.53
N ARG A 60 -3.97 21.40 6.71
CA ARG A 60 -4.73 21.97 5.59
C ARG A 60 -4.00 23.15 4.94
N LEU A 61 -3.26 23.92 5.73
CA LEU A 61 -2.51 25.09 5.25
C LEU A 61 -1.20 24.71 4.55
N THR A 62 -0.56 23.62 4.99
CA THR A 62 0.73 23.18 4.43
C THR A 62 0.60 22.24 3.24
N GLY A 63 -0.63 21.82 2.87
CA GLY A 63 -0.87 20.89 1.75
C GLY A 63 -0.25 19.50 1.93
N SER A 64 0.33 19.21 3.10
CA SER A 64 1.11 18.00 3.37
C SER A 64 0.29 16.80 3.89
N GLY A 65 -1.05 16.90 3.87
CA GLY A 65 -1.93 15.85 4.37
C GLY A 65 -2.68 15.14 3.25
N ASP A 66 -2.94 13.86 3.44
CA ASP A 66 -3.91 13.13 2.64
C ASP A 66 -5.28 13.82 2.78
N HIS A 67 -5.78 14.37 1.67
CA HIS A 67 -7.03 15.14 1.64
C HIS A 67 -8.28 14.26 1.59
N ASP A 68 -8.11 12.98 1.28
CA ASP A 68 -9.21 12.03 1.26
C ASP A 68 -9.52 11.53 2.67
N THR A 69 -10.81 11.52 3.01
CA THR A 69 -11.32 10.94 4.26
C THR A 69 -11.38 9.43 4.20
N GLU A 70 -11.45 8.93 2.99
CA GLU A 70 -11.45 7.50 2.68
C GLU A 70 -10.72 7.27 1.35
N HIS A 71 -10.08 6.14 1.25
CA HIS A 71 -9.48 5.66 0.01
C HIS A 71 -9.52 4.14 -0.06
N ARG A 72 -9.51 3.65 -1.27
CA ARG A 72 -9.49 2.24 -1.62
C ARG A 72 -8.12 1.91 -2.20
N THR A 73 -7.54 0.82 -1.77
CA THR A 73 -6.29 0.30 -2.32
C THR A 73 -6.53 -1.11 -2.84
N VAL A 74 -6.20 -1.37 -4.08
CA VAL A 74 -6.22 -2.70 -4.69
C VAL A 74 -4.79 -3.14 -4.96
N VAL A 75 -4.43 -4.33 -4.48
CA VAL A 75 -3.11 -4.93 -4.69
C VAL A 75 -3.29 -6.18 -5.53
N VAL A 76 -2.71 -6.18 -6.72
CA VAL A 76 -2.67 -7.34 -7.62
C VAL A 76 -1.25 -7.90 -7.61
N VAL A 77 -1.11 -9.16 -7.22
CA VAL A 77 0.16 -9.87 -7.25
C VAL A 77 0.14 -10.84 -8.42
N ALA A 78 0.96 -10.58 -9.41
CA ALA A 78 1.22 -11.46 -10.56
C ALA A 78 2.58 -12.15 -10.39
N PRO A 79 2.93 -13.18 -11.17
CA PRO A 79 4.18 -13.94 -10.96
C PRO A 79 5.47 -13.11 -10.96
N ARG A 80 5.49 -11.99 -11.69
CA ARG A 80 6.69 -11.13 -11.85
C ARG A 80 6.49 -9.70 -11.36
N TYR A 81 5.26 -9.28 -11.14
CA TYR A 81 4.91 -7.89 -10.84
C TYR A 81 3.94 -7.78 -9.68
N VAL A 82 4.06 -6.71 -8.95
CA VAL A 82 2.99 -6.17 -8.11
C VAL A 82 2.42 -4.93 -8.78
N VAL A 83 1.10 -4.84 -8.80
CA VAL A 83 0.38 -3.63 -9.23
C VAL A 83 -0.44 -3.14 -8.06
N VAL A 84 -0.30 -1.87 -7.73
CA VAL A 84 -1.04 -1.20 -6.67
C VAL A 84 -1.86 -0.07 -7.28
N ALA A 85 -3.16 -0.15 -7.16
CA ALA A 85 -4.08 0.91 -7.54
C ALA A 85 -4.67 1.55 -6.29
N VAL A 86 -4.61 2.87 -6.19
CA VAL A 86 -5.20 3.64 -5.09
C VAL A 86 -6.22 4.59 -5.67
N GLU A 87 -7.43 4.49 -5.16
CA GLU A 87 -8.56 5.35 -5.54
C GLU A 87 -9.00 6.19 -4.35
N GLY A 88 -9.21 7.48 -4.57
CA GLY A 88 -9.76 8.39 -3.59
C GLY A 88 -10.60 9.46 -4.26
N LYS A 89 -11.59 9.97 -3.53
CA LYS A 89 -12.58 10.92 -4.07
C LYS A 89 -11.95 12.19 -4.67
N ARG A 90 -10.86 12.66 -4.08
CA ARG A 90 -10.17 13.89 -4.52
C ARG A 90 -8.93 13.60 -5.34
N ARG A 91 -8.23 12.51 -5.02
CA ARG A 91 -7.00 12.14 -5.74
C ARG A 91 -7.25 11.42 -7.05
N GLY A 92 -8.49 10.92 -7.30
CA GLY A 92 -8.79 10.04 -8.42
C GLY A 92 -8.12 8.68 -8.27
N VAL A 93 -7.84 8.03 -9.40
CA VAL A 93 -7.16 6.74 -9.45
C VAL A 93 -5.67 6.94 -9.78
N HIS A 94 -4.82 6.31 -9.00
CA HIS A 94 -3.38 6.24 -9.24
C HIS A 94 -2.94 4.78 -9.25
N VAL A 95 -2.36 4.35 -10.36
CA VAL A 95 -1.83 2.98 -10.53
C VAL A 95 -0.31 3.05 -10.60
N ARG A 96 0.35 2.11 -9.94
CA ARG A 96 1.80 1.90 -10.02
C ARG A 96 2.11 0.42 -10.00
N SER A 97 3.24 0.07 -10.58
CA SER A 97 3.71 -1.32 -10.61
C SER A 97 5.19 -1.39 -10.31
N ALA A 98 5.62 -2.54 -9.84
CA ALA A 98 7.04 -2.83 -9.67
C ALA A 98 7.31 -4.31 -9.93
N ARG A 99 8.55 -4.64 -10.29
CA ARG A 99 8.99 -6.05 -10.38
C ARG A 99 9.16 -6.61 -8.98
N LEU A 100 8.63 -7.80 -8.74
CA LEU A 100 8.69 -8.44 -7.42
C LEU A 100 10.10 -8.73 -6.94
N ASP A 101 11.03 -9.06 -7.86
CA ASP A 101 12.44 -9.30 -7.55
C ASP A 101 13.17 -8.05 -7.02
N GLY A 102 12.70 -6.85 -7.40
CA GLY A 102 13.20 -5.55 -6.93
C GLY A 102 12.46 -4.97 -5.73
N VAL A 103 11.49 -5.69 -5.15
CA VAL A 103 10.71 -5.22 -4.00
C VAL A 103 11.43 -5.54 -2.69
N SER A 104 11.46 -4.57 -1.77
CA SER A 104 11.83 -4.77 -0.37
C SER A 104 10.62 -4.47 0.52
N LEU A 105 10.34 -5.38 1.44
CA LEU A 105 9.25 -5.25 2.40
C LEU A 105 9.80 -4.96 3.78
N SER A 106 9.18 -4.03 4.49
CA SER A 106 9.50 -3.75 5.88
C SER A 106 8.22 -3.61 6.71
N ASP A 107 8.27 -4.15 7.92
CA ASP A 107 7.22 -3.96 8.90
C ASP A 107 7.39 -2.59 9.57
N PRO A 108 6.43 -1.68 9.40
CA PRO A 108 6.48 -0.38 10.05
C PRO A 108 6.51 -0.47 11.58
N SER A 109 5.98 -1.55 12.16
CA SER A 109 5.96 -1.74 13.62
C SER A 109 7.37 -1.86 14.20
N GLU A 110 8.31 -2.47 13.48
CA GLU A 110 9.72 -2.51 13.89
C GLU A 110 10.37 -1.12 13.85
N LEU A 111 10.13 -0.37 12.77
CA LEU A 111 10.61 1.00 12.66
C LEU A 111 10.01 1.89 13.77
N HIS A 112 8.70 1.72 14.06
CA HIS A 112 8.02 2.43 15.12
C HIS A 112 8.59 2.10 16.50
N ARG A 113 8.95 0.84 16.74
CA ARG A 113 9.61 0.41 17.98
C ARG A 113 10.97 1.10 18.13
N LEU A 114 11.80 1.07 17.09
CA LEU A 114 13.11 1.73 17.09
C LEU A 114 13.00 3.24 17.31
N VAL A 115 12.05 3.90 16.63
CA VAL A 115 11.80 5.34 16.80
C VAL A 115 11.33 5.66 18.22
N ARG A 116 10.45 4.84 18.82
CA ARG A 116 10.01 5.01 20.21
C ARG A 116 11.16 4.85 21.20
N GLU A 117 11.98 3.82 21.03
CA GLU A 117 13.15 3.57 21.88
C GLU A 117 14.16 4.73 21.79
N THR A 118 14.44 5.21 20.58
CA THR A 118 15.36 6.33 20.34
C THR A 118 14.79 7.66 20.85
N ALA A 119 13.49 7.91 20.64
CA ALA A 119 12.84 9.13 21.13
C ALA A 119 12.76 9.17 22.66
N ALA A 120 12.52 8.03 23.31
CA ALA A 120 12.54 7.91 24.77
C ALA A 120 13.93 8.21 25.35
N SER A 121 15.00 7.75 24.70
CA SER A 121 16.38 7.99 25.12
C SER A 121 16.86 9.44 24.84
N ALA A 122 16.30 10.11 23.83
CA ALA A 122 16.69 11.46 23.43
C ALA A 122 15.87 12.59 24.06
N GLY A 123 14.85 12.27 24.88
CA GLY A 123 13.97 13.28 25.51
C GLY A 123 13.18 14.14 24.50
N ARG A 124 13.12 13.76 23.25
CA ARG A 124 12.41 14.50 22.19
C ARG A 124 11.01 13.93 22.03
N PHE A 125 10.00 14.63 22.52
CA PHE A 125 8.59 14.34 22.24
C PHE A 125 8.20 14.82 20.84
N GLY A 126 8.73 14.17 19.81
CA GLY A 126 8.19 14.28 18.47
C GLY A 126 6.83 13.55 18.37
N ARG A 127 5.98 13.96 17.40
CA ARG A 127 4.71 13.27 17.13
C ARG A 127 5.05 11.84 16.66
N LEU A 128 4.71 10.84 17.49
CA LEU A 128 4.90 9.44 17.13
C LEU A 128 4.14 9.11 15.84
N PRO A 129 4.73 8.30 14.96
CA PRO A 129 4.03 7.83 13.77
C PRO A 129 2.73 7.09 14.16
N PRO A 130 1.73 7.04 13.26
CA PRO A 130 0.50 6.29 13.51
C PRO A 130 0.79 4.79 13.75
N ASP A 131 0.00 4.16 14.62
CA ASP A 131 0.06 2.71 14.90
C ASP A 131 -0.83 1.93 13.89
N ASP A 132 -0.88 2.35 12.63
CA ASP A 132 -1.66 1.68 11.60
C ASP A 132 -1.00 0.35 11.23
N PHE A 133 -1.81 -0.71 11.08
CA PHE A 133 -1.32 -2.03 10.69
C PHE A 133 -1.18 -2.10 9.17
N GLY A 134 -0.05 -2.66 8.69
CA GLY A 134 0.26 -2.74 7.26
C GLY A 134 1.73 -2.99 6.99
N MET A 135 2.15 -2.76 5.75
CA MET A 135 3.54 -2.93 5.32
C MET A 135 4.04 -1.71 4.55
N SER A 136 5.33 -1.47 4.60
CA SER A 136 6.02 -0.55 3.71
C SER A 136 6.69 -1.33 2.58
N VAL A 137 6.36 -0.96 1.35
CA VAL A 137 6.86 -1.56 0.12
C VAL A 137 7.80 -0.58 -0.54
N THR A 138 9.08 -0.90 -0.57
CA THR A 138 10.11 -0.09 -1.25
C THR A 138 10.46 -0.74 -2.58
N ALA A 139 10.33 0.00 -3.65
CA ALA A 139 10.60 -0.48 -5.00
C ALA A 139 10.94 0.66 -5.97
N LEU A 140 11.53 0.33 -7.11
CA LEU A 140 11.54 1.21 -8.26
C LEU A 140 10.19 1.10 -8.97
N TRP A 141 9.29 2.02 -8.64
CA TRP A 141 7.96 2.05 -9.20
C TRP A 141 7.95 2.50 -10.65
N SER A 142 6.97 2.02 -11.42
CA SER A 142 6.76 2.43 -12.82
C SER A 142 6.76 3.96 -12.96
N GLY A 143 7.51 4.48 -13.93
CA GLY A 143 7.67 5.91 -14.16
C GLY A 143 8.58 6.66 -13.18
N ALA A 144 9.05 6.02 -12.10
CA ALA A 144 9.97 6.62 -11.16
C ALA A 144 11.44 6.47 -11.61
N ARG A 145 12.29 7.43 -11.24
CA ARG A 145 13.75 7.38 -11.48
C ARG A 145 14.51 6.77 -10.31
N GLU A 146 13.92 6.79 -9.13
CA GLU A 146 14.52 6.32 -7.88
C GLU A 146 13.54 5.43 -7.14
N ALA A 147 14.08 4.51 -6.33
CA ALA A 147 13.27 3.68 -5.46
C ALA A 147 12.57 4.55 -4.41
N ALA A 148 11.32 4.25 -4.17
CA ALA A 148 10.50 4.95 -3.18
C ALA A 148 9.66 3.96 -2.37
N SER A 149 9.41 4.32 -1.11
CA SER A 149 8.56 3.53 -0.22
C SER A 149 7.11 3.95 -0.37
N PHE A 150 6.24 2.96 -0.42
CA PHE A 150 4.79 3.12 -0.41
C PHE A 150 4.20 2.28 0.72
N TYR A 151 3.38 2.89 1.57
CA TYR A 151 2.73 2.19 2.68
C TYR A 151 1.39 1.61 2.23
N ILE A 152 1.19 0.32 2.48
CA ILE A 152 -0.07 -0.39 2.26
C ILE A 152 -0.66 -0.69 3.64
N GLY A 153 -1.71 0.05 4.02
CA GLY A 153 -2.48 -0.23 5.22
C GLY A 153 -3.37 -1.44 4.99
N VAL A 154 -3.47 -2.32 5.98
CA VAL A 154 -4.34 -3.50 5.95
C VAL A 154 -5.08 -3.64 7.28
N SER A 155 -6.17 -4.42 7.30
CA SER A 155 -6.86 -4.74 8.55
C SER A 155 -5.99 -5.61 9.45
N ASP A 156 -6.13 -5.43 10.77
CA ASP A 156 -5.45 -6.27 11.77
C ASP A 156 -6.31 -7.51 12.10
N ASP A 157 -6.60 -8.29 11.07
CA ASP A 157 -7.39 -9.53 11.13
C ASP A 157 -6.74 -10.64 10.26
N SER A 158 -7.45 -11.75 10.08
CA SER A 158 -6.97 -12.89 9.29
C SER A 158 -6.74 -12.54 7.82
N GLU A 159 -7.59 -11.71 7.22
CA GLU A 159 -7.47 -11.33 5.80
C GLU A 159 -6.29 -10.39 5.56
N GLY A 160 -6.12 -9.40 6.44
CA GLY A 160 -4.97 -8.51 6.36
C GLY A 160 -3.64 -9.24 6.54
N ARG A 161 -3.56 -10.18 7.48
CA ARG A 161 -2.38 -11.02 7.68
C ARG A 161 -2.13 -11.96 6.50
N ALA A 162 -3.17 -12.56 5.94
CA ALA A 162 -3.05 -13.39 4.74
C ALA A 162 -2.46 -12.60 3.55
N LEU A 163 -2.89 -11.34 3.33
CA LEU A 163 -2.30 -10.46 2.32
C LEU A 163 -0.80 -10.27 2.56
N LEU A 164 -0.40 -9.95 3.79
CA LEU A 164 1.00 -9.72 4.13
C LEU A 164 1.84 -10.98 3.87
N ASP A 165 1.38 -12.14 4.34
CA ASP A 165 2.08 -13.43 4.20
C ASP A 165 2.22 -13.86 2.73
N GLU A 166 1.15 -13.70 1.95
CA GLU A 166 1.14 -14.05 0.53
C GLU A 166 2.02 -13.11 -0.29
N PHE A 167 2.02 -11.82 0.04
CA PHE A 167 2.89 -10.86 -0.62
C PHE A 167 4.38 -11.14 -0.29
N HIS A 168 4.71 -11.39 0.99
CA HIS A 168 6.05 -11.82 1.40
C HIS A 168 6.50 -13.07 0.64
N SER A 169 5.63 -14.06 0.56
CA SER A 169 5.90 -15.31 -0.15
C SER A 169 6.13 -15.06 -1.65
N ALA A 170 5.38 -14.18 -2.28
CA ALA A 170 5.54 -13.84 -3.69
C ALA A 170 6.88 -13.14 -3.96
N VAL A 171 7.26 -12.17 -3.12
CA VAL A 171 8.54 -11.47 -3.22
C VAL A 171 9.71 -12.43 -3.02
N THR A 172 9.63 -13.32 -2.02
CA THR A 172 10.67 -14.32 -1.75
C THR A 172 10.85 -15.26 -2.93
N ARG A 173 9.77 -15.77 -3.52
CA ARG A 173 9.84 -16.63 -4.71
C ARG A 173 10.46 -15.91 -5.89
N ALA A 174 10.08 -14.65 -6.15
CA ALA A 174 10.60 -13.88 -7.26
C ALA A 174 12.11 -13.60 -7.17
N LYS A 175 12.64 -13.49 -5.94
CA LYS A 175 14.08 -13.29 -5.70
C LYS A 175 14.90 -14.59 -5.80
N SER A 176 14.24 -15.73 -5.73
CA SER A 176 14.90 -17.07 -5.78
C SER A 176 14.98 -17.65 -7.19
N THR A 177 14.40 -16.97 -8.19
CA THR A 177 14.33 -17.38 -9.60
C THR A 177 15.33 -16.59 -10.43
#